data_aaa50e06ce1198b002d69410e7014515
#
_entry.id   aaa50e06ce1198b002d69410e7014515
#
_cell.length_a   1.000
_cell.length_b   1.000
_cell.length_c   1.000
_cell.angle_alpha   90.00
_cell.angle_beta   90.00
_cell.angle_gamma   90.00
#
_symmetry.space_group_name_H-M   'P 1'
#
loop_
_entity.id
_entity.type
_entity.pdbx_description
1 polymer ?
#
loop_
_entity_poly.entity_id
_entity_poly.type
_entity_poly.pdbx_seq_one_letter_code
_entity_poly.pdbx_strand_id
1 'polypeptide(L)'
;MKSHIVITGGAGFVGSNLISYLLKKTKFKIVSIDNYSTGKKKNHLDSKRVKYIRGDTININKILRKYKNNINSLFHFGEFSRIYQSFKNFNKCFESNSIGSKEVFKFCLDNKIKLIYSATSATLGKKGKDKNLSPYAFTKSNN
;
A
#
# COMPACT_ATOMS: atom_id res chain seq x y z
N MET A 1 -17.16 5.89 16.24
CA MET A 1 -16.69 4.55 15.83
C MET A 1 -15.91 4.67 14.53
N LYS A 2 -14.71 4.07 14.43
CA LYS A 2 -13.87 4.12 13.20
C LYS A 2 -14.56 3.36 12.08
N SER A 3 -14.85 4.01 10.96
CA SER A 3 -15.72 3.49 9.89
C SER A 3 -15.04 3.26 8.54
N HIS A 4 -13.75 3.58 8.43
CA HIS A 4 -13.02 3.48 7.18
C HIS A 4 -11.89 2.46 7.24
N ILE A 5 -11.69 1.74 6.14
CA ILE A 5 -10.49 0.96 5.84
C ILE A 5 -9.75 1.69 4.72
N VAL A 6 -8.45 1.86 4.88
CA VAL A 6 -7.58 2.42 3.83
C VAL A 6 -6.82 1.30 3.15
N ILE A 7 -6.69 1.36 1.83
CA ILE A 7 -5.91 0.41 1.03
C ILE A 7 -5.03 1.21 0.09
N THR A 8 -3.72 1.13 0.24
CA THR A 8 -2.77 1.63 -0.76
C THR A 8 -2.50 0.54 -1.81
N GLY A 9 -2.30 0.92 -3.07
CA GLY A 9 -2.21 -0.04 -4.17
C GLY A 9 -3.54 -0.67 -4.54
N GLY A 10 -4.66 0.05 -4.29
CA GLY A 10 -6.01 -0.50 -4.47
C GLY A 10 -6.46 -0.69 -5.91
N ALA A 11 -5.75 -0.13 -6.90
CA ALA A 11 -5.96 -0.40 -8.33
C ALA A 11 -5.10 -1.55 -8.87
N GLY A 12 -4.23 -2.14 -8.03
CA GLY A 12 -3.46 -3.35 -8.31
C GLY A 12 -4.29 -4.63 -8.11
N PHE A 13 -3.68 -5.78 -8.41
CA PHE A 13 -4.34 -7.09 -8.31
C PHE A 13 -4.77 -7.40 -6.86
N VAL A 14 -3.84 -7.35 -5.91
CA VAL A 14 -4.13 -7.69 -4.50
C VAL A 14 -5.13 -6.71 -3.90
N GLY A 15 -4.88 -5.40 -4.07
CA GLY A 15 -5.72 -4.35 -3.50
C GLY A 15 -7.16 -4.39 -4.00
N SER A 16 -7.38 -4.57 -5.31
CA SER A 16 -8.73 -4.64 -5.88
C SER A 16 -9.51 -5.88 -5.43
N ASN A 17 -8.84 -7.02 -5.31
CA ASN A 17 -9.47 -8.24 -4.77
C ASN A 17 -9.83 -8.09 -3.29
N LEU A 18 -8.96 -7.45 -2.49
CA LEU A 18 -9.29 -7.14 -1.10
C LEU A 18 -10.49 -6.18 -1.00
N ILE A 19 -10.55 -5.15 -1.85
CA ILE A 19 -11.70 -4.23 -1.90
C ILE A 19 -12.99 -5.03 -2.18
N SER A 20 -12.98 -5.91 -3.19
CA SER A 20 -14.12 -6.76 -3.50
C SER A 20 -14.56 -7.61 -2.32
N TYR A 21 -13.62 -8.26 -1.64
CA TYR A 21 -13.89 -9.06 -0.45
C TYR A 21 -14.51 -8.24 0.68
N LEU A 22 -13.92 -7.09 1.01
CA LEU A 22 -14.38 -6.24 2.10
C LEU A 22 -15.77 -5.65 1.84
N LEU A 23 -16.09 -5.31 0.59
CA LEU A 23 -17.42 -4.86 0.19
C LEU A 23 -18.49 -5.92 0.44
N LYS A 24 -18.16 -7.20 0.26
CA LYS A 24 -19.08 -8.34 0.49
C LYS A 24 -19.20 -8.70 1.97
N LYS A 25 -18.10 -8.61 2.73
CA LYS A 25 -18.02 -9.16 4.09
C LYS A 25 -18.15 -8.13 5.19
N THR A 26 -18.09 -6.84 4.89
CA THR A 26 -18.10 -5.77 5.89
C THR A 26 -19.01 -4.62 5.49
N LYS A 27 -19.29 -3.72 6.44
CA LYS A 27 -20.01 -2.45 6.20
C LYS A 27 -19.06 -1.24 6.14
N PHE A 28 -17.75 -1.44 6.22
CA PHE A 28 -16.79 -0.35 6.18
C PHE A 28 -16.83 0.43 4.86
N LYS A 29 -16.58 1.73 4.96
CA LYS A 29 -16.21 2.56 3.82
C LYS A 29 -14.74 2.35 3.50
N ILE A 30 -14.37 2.38 2.24
CA ILE A 30 -13.02 2.10 1.78
C ILE A 30 -12.43 3.35 1.11
N VAL A 31 -11.23 3.72 1.50
CA VAL A 31 -10.41 4.73 0.82
C VAL A 31 -9.27 4.00 0.12
N SER A 32 -9.33 3.95 -1.20
CA SER A 32 -8.31 3.33 -2.05
C SER A 32 -7.37 4.40 -2.59
N ILE A 33 -6.07 4.25 -2.35
CA ILE A 33 -5.02 5.16 -2.83
C ILE A 33 -4.12 4.40 -3.79
N ASP A 34 -3.90 4.95 -4.98
CA ASP A 34 -3.02 4.37 -5.99
C ASP A 34 -2.40 5.47 -6.86
N ASN A 35 -1.13 5.37 -7.20
CA ASN A 35 -0.49 6.32 -8.12
C ASN A 35 -0.63 5.89 -9.59
N TYR A 36 -1.18 4.70 -9.83
CA TYR A 36 -1.39 4.08 -11.16
C TYR A 36 -0.10 3.81 -11.94
N SER A 37 1.03 3.65 -11.25
CA SER A 37 2.28 3.24 -11.91
C SER A 37 2.17 1.86 -12.56
N THR A 38 1.44 0.94 -11.92
CA THR A 38 1.12 -0.40 -12.42
C THR A 38 -0.37 -0.75 -12.27
N GLY A 39 -1.07 -0.13 -11.34
CA GLY A 39 -2.49 -0.26 -11.12
C GLY A 39 -3.31 0.28 -12.31
N LYS A 40 -4.52 -0.25 -12.51
CA LYS A 40 -5.37 0.11 -13.65
C LYS A 40 -6.77 0.50 -13.19
N LYS A 41 -7.33 1.57 -13.74
CA LYS A 41 -8.71 2.01 -13.44
C LYS A 41 -9.76 0.94 -13.74
N LYS A 42 -9.53 0.03 -14.69
CA LYS A 42 -10.43 -1.09 -14.97
C LYS A 42 -10.63 -2.05 -13.80
N ASN A 43 -9.74 -2.00 -12.80
CA ASN A 43 -9.87 -2.79 -11.57
C ASN A 43 -10.74 -2.11 -10.50
N HIS A 44 -11.26 -0.90 -10.77
CA HIS A 44 -12.20 -0.25 -9.87
C HIS A 44 -13.53 -0.99 -9.84
N LEU A 45 -14.11 -1.04 -8.66
CA LEU A 45 -15.46 -1.55 -8.45
C LEU A 45 -16.41 -0.36 -8.27
N ASP A 46 -17.55 -0.41 -8.96
CA ASP A 46 -18.59 0.61 -8.80
C ASP A 46 -19.31 0.36 -7.45
N SER A 47 -19.03 1.23 -6.49
CA SER A 47 -19.66 1.19 -5.17
C SER A 47 -19.56 2.54 -4.48
N LYS A 48 -20.69 3.04 -3.97
CA LYS A 48 -20.75 4.27 -3.15
C LYS A 48 -19.92 4.17 -1.86
N ARG A 49 -19.50 2.95 -1.47
CA ARG A 49 -18.66 2.73 -0.28
C ARG A 49 -17.16 2.81 -0.57
N VAL A 50 -16.74 2.95 -1.83
CA VAL A 50 -15.31 3.05 -2.18
C VAL A 50 -15.01 4.43 -2.73
N LYS A 51 -14.05 5.12 -2.11
CA LYS A 51 -13.46 6.35 -2.65
C LYS A 51 -12.09 6.05 -3.21
N TYR A 52 -11.93 6.16 -4.52
CA TYR A 52 -10.65 6.05 -5.20
C TYR A 52 -9.95 7.42 -5.26
N ILE A 53 -8.71 7.48 -4.82
CA ILE A 53 -7.88 8.68 -4.79
C ILE A 53 -6.59 8.37 -5.56
N ARG A 54 -6.32 9.17 -6.60
CA ARG A 54 -5.01 9.12 -7.26
C ARG A 54 -4.00 9.86 -6.38
N GLY A 55 -2.96 9.17 -5.95
CA GLY A 55 -1.92 9.75 -5.10
C GLY A 55 -0.81 8.78 -4.78
N ASP A 56 0.31 9.32 -4.34
CA ASP A 56 1.47 8.58 -3.90
C ASP A 56 1.52 8.46 -2.38
N THR A 57 2.05 7.35 -1.87
CA THR A 57 2.17 7.07 -0.44
C THR A 57 3.10 8.04 0.29
N ILE A 58 4.02 8.68 -0.40
CA ILE A 58 4.85 9.77 0.15
C ILE A 58 3.97 10.90 0.69
N ASN A 59 2.82 11.14 0.08
CA ASN A 59 1.88 12.18 0.44
C ASN A 59 0.72 11.69 1.34
N ILE A 60 0.85 10.54 1.98
CA ILE A 60 -0.23 9.87 2.73
C ILE A 60 -0.86 10.77 3.79
N ASN A 61 -0.06 11.55 4.51
CA ASN A 61 -0.52 12.49 5.54
C ASN A 61 -1.48 13.55 4.96
N LYS A 62 -1.13 14.11 3.80
CA LYS A 62 -1.97 15.10 3.10
C LYS A 62 -3.25 14.47 2.58
N ILE A 63 -3.14 13.29 1.94
CA ILE A 63 -4.27 12.58 1.33
C ILE A 63 -5.29 12.17 2.39
N LEU A 64 -4.83 11.65 3.53
CA LEU A 64 -5.69 11.09 4.57
C LEU A 64 -6.04 12.08 5.69
N ARG A 65 -5.62 13.33 5.60
CA ARG A 65 -5.84 14.35 6.67
C ARG A 65 -7.28 14.39 7.17
N LYS A 66 -8.26 14.37 6.27
CA LYS A 66 -9.69 14.41 6.64
C LYS A 66 -10.25 13.07 7.13
N TYR A 67 -9.55 11.96 6.95
CA TYR A 67 -10.01 10.63 7.35
C TYR A 67 -9.38 10.11 8.64
N LYS A 68 -8.24 10.69 9.10
CA LYS A 68 -7.36 10.13 10.13
C LYS A 68 -8.06 9.65 11.39
N ASN A 69 -9.06 10.38 11.87
CA ASN A 69 -9.80 10.04 13.10
C ASN A 69 -10.80 8.88 12.90
N ASN A 70 -11.15 8.54 11.66
CA ASN A 70 -12.16 7.55 11.31
C ASN A 70 -11.59 6.26 10.72
N ILE A 71 -10.24 6.15 10.60
CA ILE A 71 -9.59 4.96 10.04
C ILE A 71 -9.50 3.88 11.10
N ASN A 72 -10.05 2.70 10.79
CA ASN A 72 -9.94 1.48 11.59
C ASN A 72 -8.60 0.79 11.35
N SER A 73 -8.27 0.57 10.07
CA SER A 73 -7.05 -0.13 9.65
C SER A 73 -6.59 0.34 8.28
N LEU A 74 -5.30 0.19 8.03
CA LEU A 74 -4.66 0.49 6.75
C LEU A 74 -3.94 -0.76 6.24
N PHE A 75 -4.27 -1.18 5.01
CA PHE A 75 -3.60 -2.23 4.26
C PHE A 75 -2.62 -1.59 3.27
N HIS A 76 -1.33 -1.88 3.43
CA HIS A 76 -0.30 -1.27 2.61
C HIS A 76 0.21 -2.25 1.54
N PHE A 77 -0.28 -2.08 0.30
CA PHE A 77 0.13 -2.82 -0.90
C PHE A 77 0.66 -1.90 -2.01
N GLY A 78 0.66 -0.57 -1.77
CA GLY A 78 1.09 0.44 -2.73
C GLY A 78 2.60 0.60 -2.79
N GLU A 79 3.29 -0.47 -3.15
CA GLU A 79 4.74 -0.53 -3.27
C GLU A 79 5.16 -1.05 -4.65
N PHE A 80 6.39 -0.79 -5.01
CA PHE A 80 7.00 -1.35 -6.22
C PHE A 80 7.23 -2.85 -6.02
N SER A 81 6.65 -3.72 -6.87
CA SER A 81 6.54 -5.18 -6.63
C SER A 81 7.27 -6.05 -7.67
N ARG A 82 8.06 -5.47 -8.58
CA ARG A 82 8.67 -6.19 -9.69
C ARG A 82 10.20 -6.24 -9.57
N ILE A 83 10.77 -7.42 -9.22
CA ILE A 83 12.21 -7.61 -9.03
C ILE A 83 13.01 -7.15 -10.25
N TYR A 84 12.75 -7.73 -11.43
CA TYR A 84 13.49 -7.38 -12.65
C TYR A 84 13.37 -5.89 -13.01
N GLN A 85 12.20 -5.32 -12.87
CA GLN A 85 11.98 -3.91 -13.19
C GLN A 85 12.60 -2.96 -12.17
N SER A 86 12.92 -3.41 -10.95
CA SER A 86 13.55 -2.59 -9.92
C SER A 86 14.98 -2.17 -10.31
N PHE A 87 15.67 -2.98 -11.09
CA PHE A 87 16.99 -2.61 -11.64
C PHE A 87 16.89 -1.46 -12.66
N LYS A 88 15.87 -1.47 -13.51
CA LYS A 88 15.65 -0.42 -14.52
C LYS A 88 15.02 0.85 -13.93
N ASN A 89 14.31 0.73 -12.83
CA ASN A 89 13.56 1.80 -12.18
C ASN A 89 13.99 1.98 -10.72
N PHE A 90 15.30 2.01 -10.49
CA PHE A 90 15.92 2.05 -9.17
C PHE A 90 15.32 3.14 -8.27
N ASN A 91 15.32 4.41 -8.72
CA ASN A 91 14.80 5.53 -7.94
C ASN A 91 13.32 5.34 -7.57
N LYS A 92 12.50 4.93 -8.54
CA LYS A 92 11.06 4.67 -8.27
C LYS A 92 10.84 3.55 -7.26
N CYS A 93 11.69 2.51 -7.30
CA CYS A 93 11.64 1.43 -6.32
C CYS A 93 11.96 1.94 -4.91
N PHE A 94 13.02 2.74 -4.77
CA PHE A 94 13.40 3.35 -3.48
C PHE A 94 12.37 4.34 -2.97
N GLU A 95 11.90 5.25 -3.81
CA GLU A 95 10.87 6.21 -3.45
C GLU A 95 9.59 5.52 -2.96
N SER A 96 9.13 4.51 -3.69
CA SER A 96 7.91 3.78 -3.33
C SER A 96 8.08 2.93 -2.07
N ASN A 97 9.11 2.08 -2.04
CA ASN A 97 9.25 1.05 -1.01
C ASN A 97 9.89 1.56 0.28
N SER A 98 10.86 2.48 0.19
CA SER A 98 11.51 3.01 1.40
C SER A 98 10.84 4.30 1.87
N ILE A 99 10.78 5.33 1.03
CA ILE A 99 10.25 6.64 1.46
C ILE A 99 8.73 6.55 1.64
N GLY A 100 8.01 5.99 0.65
CA GLY A 100 6.55 5.86 0.72
C GLY A 100 6.09 4.99 1.87
N SER A 101 6.73 3.84 2.11
CA SER A 101 6.38 2.94 3.21
C SER A 101 6.69 3.56 4.56
N LYS A 102 7.84 4.24 4.72
CA LYS A 102 8.15 5.01 5.94
C LYS A 102 7.04 6.02 6.28
N GLU A 103 6.57 6.78 5.29
CA GLU A 103 5.50 7.75 5.52
C GLU A 103 4.17 7.08 5.92
N VAL A 104 3.86 5.91 5.35
CA VAL A 104 2.70 5.10 5.76
C VAL A 104 2.84 4.60 7.19
N PHE A 105 4.02 4.06 7.55
CA PHE A 105 4.28 3.56 8.90
C PHE A 105 4.17 4.67 9.92
N LYS A 106 4.81 5.81 9.65
CA LYS A 106 4.75 6.99 10.51
C LYS A 106 3.30 7.49 10.67
N PHE A 107 2.54 7.59 9.59
CA PHE A 107 1.14 7.99 9.64
C PHE A 107 0.31 7.04 10.53
N CYS A 108 0.51 5.74 10.40
CA CYS A 108 -0.21 4.75 11.20
C CYS A 108 0.18 4.84 12.68
N LEU A 109 1.46 5.01 12.98
CA LEU A 109 1.98 5.16 14.34
C LEU A 109 1.42 6.41 15.02
N ASP A 110 1.56 7.57 14.38
CA ASP A 110 1.14 8.87 14.91
C ASP A 110 -0.39 8.93 15.19
N ASN A 111 -1.18 8.21 14.40
CA ASN A 111 -2.64 8.19 14.50
C ASN A 111 -3.22 6.93 15.16
N LYS A 112 -2.38 6.05 15.71
CA LYS A 112 -2.78 4.77 16.35
C LYS A 112 -3.71 3.93 15.45
N ILE A 113 -3.30 3.79 14.19
CA ILE A 113 -4.04 3.02 13.17
C ILE A 113 -3.39 1.65 13.03
N LYS A 114 -4.22 0.58 13.04
CA LYS A 114 -3.73 -0.78 12.78
C LYS A 114 -3.22 -0.86 11.34
N LEU A 115 -1.93 -1.21 11.19
CA LEU A 115 -1.31 -1.43 9.90
C LEU A 115 -1.27 -2.92 9.57
N ILE A 116 -1.64 -3.26 8.35
CA ILE A 116 -1.42 -4.57 7.73
C ILE A 116 -0.47 -4.35 6.55
N TYR A 117 0.75 -4.84 6.68
CA TYR A 117 1.82 -4.63 5.72
C TYR A 117 2.11 -5.90 4.92
N SER A 118 2.28 -5.74 3.61
CA SER A 118 2.69 -6.84 2.71
C SER A 118 4.21 -6.95 2.68
N ALA A 119 4.78 -7.78 3.54
CA ALA A 119 6.21 -8.07 3.54
C ALA A 119 6.64 -8.91 2.32
N THR A 120 7.89 -9.36 2.27
CA THR A 120 8.43 -10.18 1.20
C THR A 120 9.13 -11.43 1.72
N SER A 121 8.99 -12.53 0.99
CA SER A 121 9.78 -13.75 1.24
C SER A 121 11.27 -13.60 0.95
N ALA A 122 11.69 -12.57 0.21
CA ALA A 122 13.10 -12.28 -0.05
C ALA A 122 13.90 -12.05 1.24
N THR A 123 13.26 -11.61 2.33
CA THR A 123 13.90 -11.48 3.65
C THR A 123 14.29 -12.83 4.26
N LEU A 124 13.60 -13.90 3.89
CA LEU A 124 13.80 -15.26 4.39
C LEU A 124 14.54 -16.16 3.40
N GLY A 125 14.56 -15.79 2.10
CA GLY A 125 15.17 -16.56 1.04
C GLY A 125 16.65 -16.83 1.29
N LYS A 126 17.11 -18.06 1.05
CA LYS A 126 18.49 -18.52 1.30
C LYS A 126 19.03 -18.11 2.66
N LYS A 127 18.23 -18.24 3.72
CA LYS A 127 18.57 -17.82 5.11
C LYS A 127 18.90 -16.30 5.18
N GLY A 128 18.15 -15.46 4.46
CA GLY A 128 18.33 -14.02 4.44
C GLY A 128 19.40 -13.50 3.47
N LYS A 129 20.06 -14.35 2.69
CA LYS A 129 21.09 -13.93 1.72
C LYS A 129 20.49 -13.21 0.51
N ASP A 130 19.19 -13.42 0.22
CA ASP A 130 18.52 -12.82 -0.94
C ASP A 130 18.16 -11.34 -0.74
N LYS A 131 18.23 -10.81 0.48
CA LYS A 131 17.83 -9.43 0.79
C LYS A 131 18.59 -8.34 0.02
N ASN A 132 19.81 -8.63 -0.43
CA ASN A 132 20.66 -7.68 -1.16
C ASN A 132 20.78 -7.97 -2.67
N LEU A 133 20.03 -8.95 -3.21
CA LEU A 133 20.17 -9.38 -4.60
C LEU A 133 19.43 -8.49 -5.61
N SER A 134 18.62 -7.56 -5.15
CA SER A 134 17.94 -6.60 -6.03
C SER A 134 17.52 -5.35 -5.26
N PRO A 135 17.32 -4.20 -5.94
CA PRO A 135 16.75 -3.00 -5.30
C PRO A 135 15.40 -3.29 -4.63
N TYR A 136 14.56 -4.14 -5.24
CA TYR A 136 13.31 -4.60 -4.64
C TYR A 136 13.54 -5.35 -3.32
N ALA A 137 14.39 -6.38 -3.33
CA ALA A 137 14.65 -7.17 -2.12
C ALA A 137 15.28 -6.32 -1.02
N PHE A 138 16.23 -5.47 -1.37
CA PHE A 138 16.89 -4.56 -0.44
C PHE A 138 15.88 -3.60 0.22
N THR A 139 15.08 -2.89 -0.58
CA THR A 139 14.12 -1.91 -0.06
C THR A 139 13.02 -2.57 0.78
N LYS A 140 12.56 -3.76 0.39
CA LYS A 140 11.56 -4.50 1.16
C LYS A 140 12.11 -5.11 2.45
N SER A 141 13.39 -5.43 2.51
CA SER A 141 14.02 -6.01 3.69
C SER A 141 14.34 -4.98 4.78
N ASN A 142 14.38 -3.70 4.42
CA ASN A 142 14.68 -2.60 5.34
C ASN A 142 13.41 -1.91 5.89
N ASN A 143 12.23 -2.40 5.56
CA ASN A 143 10.94 -1.96 6.09
C ASN A 143 10.49 -2.89 7.22
#